data_18b5b9c8e525be6f6a595178de4c4407
#
_entry.id   18b5b9c8e525be6f6a595178de4c4407
#
_cell.length_a   1.000
_cell.length_b   1.000
_cell.length_c   1.000
_cell.angle_alpha   90.00
_cell.angle_beta   90.00
_cell.angle_gamma   90.00
#
_symmetry.space_group_name_H-M   'P 1'
#
loop_
_entity.id
_entity.type
_entity.pdbx_description
1 polymer ?
#
loop_
_entity_poly.entity_id
_entity_poly.type
_entity_poly.pdbx_seq_one_letter_code
_entity_poly.pdbx_strand_id
1 'polypeptide(L)'
;MCVAYFDVQTLDDYLNMLGICTALTGCEENYAEYGEAVRAQADAAIARQTGEAPTVLCIRATGVSCKVKGSRDFVLGEMLADLGCVNIADSDESLLEDLSLEAIIAAEPDYIFVVLQGSDPTDAMETLEQTLLQNPAWSELQAVREGRFYTLEHELYNLKPNARWGEAYEKLADILYPDAG
;
A
#
# COMPACT_ATOMS: atom_id res chain seq x y z
N MET A 1 9.95 33.91 -9.41
CA MET A 1 10.30 32.62 -8.80
C MET A 1 9.78 31.54 -9.75
N CYS A 2 10.64 30.62 -10.21
CA CYS A 2 10.21 29.47 -11.00
C CYS A 2 9.84 28.34 -10.04
N VAL A 3 8.69 27.70 -10.26
CA VAL A 3 8.18 26.59 -9.44
C VAL A 3 8.00 25.39 -10.37
N ALA A 4 8.54 24.24 -10.00
CA ALA A 4 8.25 22.95 -10.63
C ALA A 4 7.23 22.19 -9.77
N TYR A 5 6.25 21.57 -10.40
CA TYR A 5 5.28 20.71 -9.79
C TYR A 5 5.43 19.29 -10.34
N PHE A 6 5.45 18.31 -9.46
CA PHE A 6 5.50 16.90 -9.81
C PHE A 6 4.33 16.17 -9.18
N ASP A 7 3.59 15.43 -9.98
CA ASP A 7 2.64 14.44 -9.48
C ASP A 7 3.38 13.10 -9.34
N VAL A 8 3.55 12.66 -8.10
CA VAL A 8 4.26 11.43 -7.77
C VAL A 8 3.26 10.45 -7.16
N GLN A 9 2.93 9.39 -7.87
CA GLN A 9 2.05 8.32 -7.40
C GLN A 9 2.80 6.98 -7.28
N THR A 10 3.77 6.75 -8.15
CA THR A 10 4.53 5.51 -8.28
C THR A 10 6.01 5.72 -7.96
N LEU A 11 6.75 4.61 -7.83
CA LEU A 11 8.21 4.64 -7.73
C LEU A 11 8.85 5.27 -8.98
N ASP A 12 8.31 5.01 -10.18
CA ASP A 12 8.82 5.59 -11.41
C ASP A 12 8.66 7.12 -11.45
N ASP A 13 7.54 7.64 -10.96
CA ASP A 13 7.33 9.09 -10.84
C ASP A 13 8.34 9.71 -9.87
N TYR A 14 8.60 9.04 -8.74
CA TYR A 14 9.62 9.48 -7.77
C TYR A 14 11.02 9.54 -8.40
N LEU A 15 11.42 8.49 -9.12
CA LEU A 15 12.73 8.43 -9.77
C LEU A 15 12.86 9.49 -10.87
N ASN A 16 11.82 9.71 -11.66
CA ASN A 16 11.79 10.78 -12.67
C ASN A 16 11.93 12.16 -12.02
N MET A 17 11.14 12.43 -10.96
CA MET A 17 11.24 13.69 -10.20
C MET A 17 12.66 13.88 -9.64
N LEU A 18 13.22 12.84 -9.01
CA LEU A 18 14.55 12.90 -8.41
C LEU A 18 15.63 13.17 -9.47
N GLY A 19 15.58 12.49 -10.62
CA GLY A 19 16.51 12.69 -11.73
C GLY A 19 16.48 14.13 -12.26
N ILE A 20 15.29 14.70 -12.42
CA ILE A 20 15.16 16.11 -12.82
C ILE A 20 15.72 17.06 -11.75
N CYS A 21 15.40 16.82 -10.48
CA CYS A 21 15.85 17.66 -9.38
C CYS A 21 17.38 17.62 -9.22
N THR A 22 18.00 16.44 -9.28
CA THR A 22 19.45 16.29 -9.15
C THR A 22 20.19 16.94 -10.32
N ALA A 23 19.69 16.77 -11.54
CA ALA A 23 20.26 17.44 -12.73
C ALA A 23 20.16 18.98 -12.66
N LEU A 24 19.03 19.52 -12.18
CA LEU A 24 18.85 20.98 -12.05
C LEU A 24 19.71 21.59 -10.93
N THR A 25 20.02 20.82 -9.90
CA THR A 25 20.83 21.30 -8.76
C THR A 25 22.32 21.00 -8.91
N GLY A 26 22.73 20.22 -9.91
CA GLY A 26 24.11 19.77 -10.09
C GLY A 26 24.57 18.78 -9.01
N CYS A 27 23.63 17.97 -8.48
CA CYS A 27 23.86 16.97 -7.43
C CYS A 27 23.55 15.57 -7.96
N GLU A 28 23.99 15.25 -9.18
CA GLU A 28 23.68 14.00 -9.87
C GLU A 28 24.16 12.76 -9.08
N GLU A 29 25.20 12.90 -8.26
CA GLU A 29 25.70 11.84 -7.38
C GLU A 29 24.64 11.33 -6.38
N ASN A 30 23.71 12.21 -5.96
CA ASN A 30 22.63 11.82 -5.07
C ASN A 30 21.61 10.88 -5.74
N TYR A 31 21.56 10.87 -7.08
CA TYR A 31 20.67 9.94 -7.78
C TYR A 31 21.12 8.47 -7.62
N ALA A 32 22.41 8.21 -7.49
CA ALA A 32 22.91 6.86 -7.23
C ALA A 32 22.41 6.32 -5.88
N GLU A 33 22.43 7.16 -4.83
CA GLU A 33 22.04 6.77 -3.48
C GLU A 33 20.50 6.73 -3.29
N TYR A 34 19.82 7.80 -3.72
CA TYR A 34 18.37 7.97 -3.44
C TYR A 34 17.47 7.56 -4.61
N GLY A 35 18.03 7.18 -5.74
CA GLY A 35 17.31 6.68 -6.92
C GLY A 35 17.69 5.25 -7.26
N GLU A 36 18.91 5.01 -7.76
CA GLU A 36 19.33 3.68 -8.24
C GLU A 36 19.32 2.63 -7.12
N ALA A 37 19.84 2.95 -5.93
CA ALA A 37 19.83 2.04 -4.80
C ALA A 37 18.39 1.73 -4.32
N VAL A 38 17.51 2.74 -4.30
CA VAL A 38 16.09 2.57 -3.94
C VAL A 38 15.37 1.69 -4.97
N ARG A 39 15.63 1.90 -6.27
CA ARG A 39 15.10 1.04 -7.34
C ARG A 39 15.58 -0.40 -7.17
N ALA A 40 16.88 -0.61 -6.96
CA ALA A 40 17.44 -1.95 -6.80
C ALA A 40 16.84 -2.69 -5.60
N GLN A 41 16.57 -1.99 -4.49
CA GLN A 41 15.93 -2.57 -3.31
C GLN A 41 14.47 -2.97 -3.61
N ALA A 42 13.70 -2.12 -4.30
CA ALA A 42 12.33 -2.43 -4.72
C ALA A 42 12.29 -3.61 -5.70
N ASP A 43 13.17 -3.62 -6.71
CA ASP A 43 13.25 -4.71 -7.70
C ASP A 43 13.62 -6.04 -7.03
N ALA A 44 14.50 -6.03 -6.02
CA ALA A 44 14.84 -7.22 -5.24
C ALA A 44 13.63 -7.74 -4.43
N ALA A 45 12.83 -6.86 -3.86
CA ALA A 45 11.60 -7.22 -3.17
C ALA A 45 10.55 -7.82 -4.13
N ILE A 46 10.37 -7.18 -5.30
CA ILE A 46 9.46 -7.64 -6.36
C ILE A 46 9.88 -9.02 -6.89
N ALA A 47 11.19 -9.27 -7.02
CA ALA A 47 11.71 -10.55 -7.50
C ALA A 47 11.46 -11.73 -6.53
N ARG A 48 10.97 -11.46 -5.30
CA ARG A 48 10.60 -12.50 -4.31
C ARG A 48 9.25 -13.15 -4.60
N GLN A 49 8.51 -12.68 -5.59
CA GLN A 49 7.21 -13.25 -5.98
C GLN A 49 7.33 -14.75 -6.26
N THR A 50 6.52 -15.54 -5.57
CA THR A 50 6.47 -17.00 -5.72
C THR A 50 5.05 -17.52 -5.58
N GLY A 51 4.70 -18.58 -6.30
CA GLY A 51 3.40 -19.23 -6.20
C GLY A 51 2.27 -18.51 -6.96
N GLU A 52 1.05 -18.68 -6.49
CA GLU A 52 -0.12 -18.01 -7.03
C GLU A 52 -0.19 -16.56 -6.54
N ALA A 53 -0.81 -15.68 -7.34
CA ALA A 53 -1.00 -14.30 -6.99
C ALA A 53 -1.97 -14.18 -5.78
N PRO A 54 -1.52 -13.66 -4.62
CA PRO A 54 -2.40 -13.54 -3.47
C PRO A 54 -3.46 -12.46 -3.71
N THR A 55 -4.68 -12.73 -3.24
CA THR A 55 -5.75 -11.73 -3.25
C THR A 55 -5.65 -10.81 -2.05
N VAL A 56 -5.84 -9.51 -2.26
CA VAL A 56 -5.69 -8.51 -1.21
C VAL A 56 -6.87 -7.56 -1.12
N LEU A 57 -7.15 -7.09 0.08
CA LEU A 57 -8.07 -5.99 0.35
C LEU A 57 -7.28 -4.83 0.97
N CYS A 58 -7.38 -3.65 0.36
CA CYS A 58 -6.79 -2.42 0.88
C CYS A 58 -7.87 -1.54 1.49
N ILE A 59 -7.68 -1.11 2.73
CA ILE A 59 -8.59 -0.21 3.45
C ILE A 59 -7.82 1.02 3.91
N ARG A 60 -8.39 2.20 3.68
CA ARG A 60 -7.93 3.45 4.29
C ARG A 60 -8.96 3.88 5.32
N ALA A 61 -8.55 3.94 6.58
CA ALA A 61 -9.35 4.42 7.69
C ALA A 61 -8.94 5.84 8.09
N THR A 62 -9.94 6.68 8.32
CA THR A 62 -9.80 8.06 8.83
C THR A 62 -10.63 8.21 10.09
N GLY A 63 -10.51 9.31 10.83
CA GLY A 63 -11.35 9.59 11.99
C GLY A 63 -12.86 9.74 11.70
N VAL A 64 -13.28 9.62 10.43
CA VAL A 64 -14.71 9.80 10.04
C VAL A 64 -15.23 8.71 9.09
N SER A 65 -14.36 7.92 8.49
CA SER A 65 -14.77 6.89 7.52
C SER A 65 -13.70 5.84 7.26
N CYS A 66 -14.14 4.63 6.88
CA CYS A 66 -13.30 3.61 6.27
C CYS A 66 -13.68 3.50 4.79
N LYS A 67 -12.69 3.42 3.91
CA LYS A 67 -12.91 3.24 2.46
C LYS A 67 -12.00 2.14 1.92
N VAL A 68 -12.56 1.28 1.12
CA VAL A 68 -11.79 0.35 0.29
C VAL A 68 -11.05 1.15 -0.79
N LYS A 69 -9.85 0.72 -1.12
CA LYS A 69 -8.98 1.31 -2.13
C LYS A 69 -8.55 0.26 -3.14
N GLY A 70 -8.67 0.60 -4.42
CA GLY A 70 -8.14 -0.22 -5.52
C GLY A 70 -6.61 -0.12 -5.65
N SER A 71 -6.09 -0.78 -6.68
CA SER A 71 -4.66 -0.73 -7.01
C SER A 71 -4.22 0.59 -7.61
N ARG A 72 -5.13 1.40 -8.14
CA ARG A 72 -4.82 2.70 -8.77
C ARG A 72 -5.05 3.86 -7.82
N ASP A 73 -4.26 4.94 -7.99
CA ASP A 73 -4.38 6.19 -7.23
C ASP A 73 -4.24 6.01 -5.71
N PHE A 74 -3.56 4.94 -5.31
CA PHE A 74 -3.27 4.64 -3.92
C PHE A 74 -1.91 3.94 -3.79
N VAL A 75 -0.96 4.56 -3.11
CA VAL A 75 0.45 4.12 -3.03
C VAL A 75 0.59 2.66 -2.64
N LEU A 76 -0.11 2.21 -1.60
CA LEU A 76 -0.12 0.80 -1.18
C LEU A 76 -0.68 -0.11 -2.28
N GLY A 77 -1.75 0.30 -2.95
CA GLY A 77 -2.39 -0.48 -4.01
C GLY A 77 -1.43 -0.72 -5.20
N GLU A 78 -0.72 0.33 -5.64
CA GLU A 78 0.30 0.23 -6.68
C GLU A 78 1.44 -0.70 -6.27
N MET A 79 1.98 -0.57 -5.04
CA MET A 79 3.04 -1.46 -4.55
C MET A 79 2.61 -2.93 -4.50
N LEU A 80 1.38 -3.20 -4.04
CA LEU A 80 0.86 -4.57 -3.98
C LEU A 80 0.65 -5.16 -5.39
N ALA A 81 0.22 -4.35 -6.36
CA ALA A 81 0.11 -4.78 -7.75
C ALA A 81 1.50 -5.12 -8.35
N ASP A 82 2.52 -4.30 -8.08
CA ASP A 82 3.91 -4.58 -8.49
C ASP A 82 4.45 -5.85 -7.84
N LEU A 83 4.04 -6.14 -6.60
CA LEU A 83 4.35 -7.38 -5.88
C LEU A 83 3.47 -8.57 -6.32
N GLY A 84 2.71 -8.44 -7.41
CA GLY A 84 1.92 -9.51 -8.02
C GLY A 84 0.61 -9.85 -7.33
N CYS A 85 0.12 -9.01 -6.41
CA CYS A 85 -1.16 -9.21 -5.75
C CYS A 85 -2.34 -8.82 -6.65
N VAL A 86 -3.48 -9.45 -6.41
CA VAL A 86 -4.76 -9.11 -7.04
C VAL A 86 -5.64 -8.41 -6.02
N ASN A 87 -5.91 -7.12 -6.20
CA ASN A 87 -6.80 -6.39 -5.32
C ASN A 87 -8.26 -6.72 -5.68
N ILE A 88 -9.03 -7.24 -4.72
CA ILE A 88 -10.42 -7.64 -4.95
C ILE A 88 -11.32 -6.47 -5.38
N ALA A 89 -10.98 -5.24 -4.97
CA ALA A 89 -11.74 -4.05 -5.33
C ALA A 89 -11.56 -3.62 -6.79
N ASP A 90 -10.53 -4.10 -7.50
CA ASP A 90 -10.33 -3.75 -8.91
C ASP A 90 -11.35 -4.42 -9.85
N SER A 91 -11.95 -5.52 -9.40
CA SER A 91 -12.97 -6.28 -10.14
C SER A 91 -14.40 -6.01 -9.65
N ASP A 92 -14.57 -5.28 -8.56
CA ASP A 92 -15.88 -4.98 -7.95
C ASP A 92 -15.97 -3.50 -7.55
N GLU A 93 -16.53 -2.67 -8.44
CA GLU A 93 -16.72 -1.24 -8.22
C GLU A 93 -17.59 -0.94 -6.99
N SER A 94 -18.48 -1.87 -6.59
CA SER A 94 -19.32 -1.69 -5.41
C SER A 94 -18.52 -1.62 -4.12
N LEU A 95 -17.37 -2.29 -4.06
CA LEU A 95 -16.44 -2.21 -2.93
C LEU A 95 -15.76 -0.83 -2.81
N LEU A 96 -15.53 -0.16 -3.95
CA LEU A 96 -14.92 1.18 -3.99
C LEU A 96 -15.92 2.28 -3.58
N GLU A 97 -17.19 2.08 -3.90
CA GLU A 97 -18.26 3.04 -3.60
C GLU A 97 -18.73 2.92 -2.14
N ASP A 98 -18.91 1.68 -1.68
CA ASP A 98 -19.41 1.39 -0.33
C ASP A 98 -18.63 0.22 0.28
N LEU A 99 -18.31 0.33 1.57
CA LEU A 99 -17.59 -0.71 2.32
C LEU A 99 -18.57 -1.83 2.66
N SER A 100 -18.89 -2.70 1.69
CA SER A 100 -19.78 -3.84 1.90
C SER A 100 -19.04 -5.01 2.54
N LEU A 101 -19.33 -5.28 3.81
CA LEU A 101 -18.77 -6.44 4.51
C LEU A 101 -19.21 -7.75 3.84
N GLU A 102 -20.43 -7.81 3.31
CA GLU A 102 -20.95 -9.00 2.61
C GLU A 102 -20.13 -9.29 1.33
N ALA A 103 -19.78 -8.25 0.57
CA ALA A 103 -18.92 -8.40 -0.61
C ALA A 103 -17.49 -8.81 -0.22
N ILE A 104 -16.95 -8.28 0.88
CA ILE A 104 -15.62 -8.68 1.39
C ILE A 104 -15.64 -10.15 1.80
N ILE A 105 -16.68 -10.60 2.52
CA ILE A 105 -16.84 -12.00 2.94
C ILE A 105 -16.97 -12.91 1.71
N ALA A 106 -17.74 -12.50 0.71
CA ALA A 106 -17.92 -13.30 -0.50
C ALA A 106 -16.62 -13.42 -1.34
N ALA A 107 -15.77 -12.42 -1.31
CA ALA A 107 -14.49 -12.39 -2.02
C ALA A 107 -13.36 -13.11 -1.27
N GLU A 108 -13.46 -13.28 0.06
CA GLU A 108 -12.48 -13.96 0.92
C GLU A 108 -11.01 -13.61 0.59
N PRO A 109 -10.56 -12.35 0.76
CA PRO A 109 -9.18 -11.98 0.42
C PRO A 109 -8.16 -12.74 1.28
N ASP A 110 -7.01 -13.11 0.70
CA ASP A 110 -5.92 -13.78 1.40
C ASP A 110 -5.25 -12.89 2.45
N TYR A 111 -5.16 -11.58 2.16
CA TYR A 111 -4.57 -10.58 3.06
C TYR A 111 -5.45 -9.33 3.12
N ILE A 112 -5.47 -8.70 4.30
CA ILE A 112 -6.14 -7.41 4.51
C ILE A 112 -5.12 -6.41 5.04
N PHE A 113 -4.97 -5.31 4.32
CA PHE A 113 -4.07 -4.22 4.68
C PHE A 113 -4.87 -2.96 4.99
N VAL A 114 -4.60 -2.36 6.14
CA VAL A 114 -5.22 -1.10 6.57
C VAL A 114 -4.17 -0.04 6.75
N VAL A 115 -4.43 1.15 6.21
CA VAL A 115 -3.63 2.34 6.49
C VAL A 115 -4.50 3.36 7.22
N LEU A 116 -4.02 3.79 8.40
CA LEU A 116 -4.68 4.82 9.18
C LEU A 116 -4.26 6.19 8.69
N GLN A 117 -5.21 7.05 8.36
CA GLN A 117 -4.97 8.40 7.87
C GLN A 117 -5.55 9.43 8.83
N GLY A 118 -4.76 10.44 9.16
CA GLY A 118 -5.15 11.56 10.02
C GLY A 118 -3.99 12.04 10.85
N SER A 119 -4.19 13.13 11.58
CA SER A 119 -3.22 13.66 12.54
C SER A 119 -3.15 12.82 13.83
N ASP A 120 -4.23 12.11 14.14
CA ASP A 120 -4.31 11.16 15.25
C ASP A 120 -4.76 9.78 14.74
N PRO A 121 -3.90 8.77 14.80
CA PRO A 121 -4.25 7.42 14.40
C PRO A 121 -5.31 6.77 15.31
N THR A 122 -5.51 7.29 16.53
CA THR A 122 -6.51 6.77 17.48
C THR A 122 -7.91 6.93 16.93
N ASP A 123 -8.26 8.12 16.42
CA ASP A 123 -9.59 8.38 15.84
C ASP A 123 -9.88 7.47 14.63
N ALA A 124 -8.86 7.24 13.80
CA ALA A 124 -8.98 6.36 12.65
C ALA A 124 -9.15 4.89 13.07
N MET A 125 -8.45 4.46 14.12
CA MET A 125 -8.60 3.12 14.68
C MET A 125 -9.99 2.92 15.30
N GLU A 126 -10.50 3.89 16.07
CA GLU A 126 -11.85 3.83 16.62
C GLU A 126 -12.92 3.72 15.53
N THR A 127 -12.75 4.48 14.43
CA THR A 127 -13.66 4.39 13.27
C THR A 127 -13.59 3.02 12.62
N LEU A 128 -12.39 2.44 12.45
CA LEU A 128 -12.19 1.10 11.92
C LEU A 128 -12.86 0.04 12.81
N GLU A 129 -12.66 0.12 14.11
CA GLU A 129 -13.28 -0.78 15.08
C GLU A 129 -14.81 -0.75 15.00
N GLN A 130 -15.40 0.45 15.02
CA GLN A 130 -16.85 0.63 14.95
C GLN A 130 -17.45 0.19 13.61
N THR A 131 -16.73 0.38 12.53
CA THR A 131 -17.23 0.11 11.17
C THR A 131 -17.12 -1.37 10.81
N LEU A 132 -16.00 -2.03 11.17
CA LEU A 132 -15.68 -3.39 10.72
C LEU A 132 -15.41 -4.37 11.86
N LEU A 133 -14.47 -4.06 12.78
CA LEU A 133 -13.91 -5.06 13.68
C LEU A 133 -14.91 -5.56 14.72
N GLN A 134 -15.91 -4.74 15.10
CA GLN A 134 -16.97 -5.13 16.03
C GLN A 134 -18.02 -6.05 15.39
N ASN A 135 -18.04 -6.21 14.07
CA ASN A 135 -18.96 -7.13 13.43
C ASN A 135 -18.44 -8.58 13.58
N PRO A 136 -19.22 -9.51 14.15
CA PRO A 136 -18.79 -10.90 14.32
C PRO A 136 -18.37 -11.58 13.00
N ALA A 137 -18.99 -11.22 11.87
CA ALA A 137 -18.65 -11.77 10.57
C ALA A 137 -17.24 -11.39 10.08
N TRP A 138 -16.68 -10.27 10.58
CA TRP A 138 -15.30 -9.90 10.31
C TRP A 138 -14.31 -10.91 10.86
N SER A 139 -14.54 -11.41 12.09
CA SER A 139 -13.66 -12.39 12.73
C SER A 139 -13.71 -13.78 12.08
N GLU A 140 -14.72 -14.05 11.25
CA GLU A 140 -14.83 -15.31 10.49
C GLU A 140 -14.01 -15.32 9.20
N LEU A 141 -13.57 -14.14 8.70
CA LEU A 141 -12.70 -14.06 7.53
C LEU A 141 -11.41 -14.88 7.74
N GLN A 142 -11.03 -15.68 6.74
CA GLN A 142 -9.84 -16.51 6.83
C GLN A 142 -8.58 -15.66 7.07
N ALA A 143 -8.43 -14.54 6.38
CA ALA A 143 -7.31 -13.62 6.58
C ALA A 143 -7.20 -13.14 8.04
N VAL A 144 -8.32 -12.84 8.70
CA VAL A 144 -8.33 -12.40 10.11
C VAL A 144 -7.99 -13.57 11.06
N ARG A 145 -8.57 -14.74 10.83
CA ARG A 145 -8.31 -15.93 11.66
C ARG A 145 -6.87 -16.43 11.59
N GLU A 146 -6.23 -16.23 10.45
CA GLU A 146 -4.84 -16.65 10.20
C GLU A 146 -3.83 -15.56 10.50
N GLY A 147 -4.26 -14.40 11.03
CA GLY A 147 -3.38 -13.29 11.38
C GLY A 147 -2.84 -12.52 10.17
N ARG A 148 -3.49 -12.63 9.01
CA ARG A 148 -3.13 -11.92 7.78
C ARG A 148 -3.89 -10.59 7.61
N PHE A 149 -4.15 -9.94 8.73
CA PHE A 149 -4.71 -8.59 8.84
C PHE A 149 -3.63 -7.66 9.42
N TYR A 150 -3.25 -6.64 8.66
CA TYR A 150 -2.12 -5.77 8.98
C TYR A 150 -2.53 -4.30 8.98
N THR A 151 -2.17 -3.60 10.06
CA THR A 151 -2.18 -2.13 10.07
C THR A 151 -0.79 -1.64 9.72
N LEU A 152 -0.69 -0.84 8.66
CA LEU A 152 0.57 -0.42 8.06
C LEU A 152 0.92 1.04 8.39
N GLU A 153 2.21 1.36 8.33
CA GLU A 153 2.75 2.69 8.58
C GLU A 153 2.21 3.73 7.57
N HIS A 154 1.59 4.80 8.09
CA HIS A 154 1.01 5.87 7.29
C HIS A 154 2.02 6.53 6.33
N GLU A 155 3.23 6.78 6.81
CA GLU A 155 4.29 7.47 6.07
C GLU A 155 4.79 6.68 4.86
N LEU A 156 4.74 5.34 4.94
CA LEU A 156 5.20 4.47 3.85
C LEU A 156 4.11 4.16 2.83
N TYR A 157 2.84 4.08 3.28
CA TYR A 157 1.79 3.45 2.47
C TYR A 157 0.60 4.35 2.14
N ASN A 158 0.46 5.52 2.80
CA ASN A 158 -0.55 6.51 2.44
C ASN A 158 0.05 7.81 1.90
N LEU A 159 1.23 8.20 2.40
CA LEU A 159 2.03 9.28 1.85
C LEU A 159 3.04 8.73 0.83
N LYS A 160 3.79 9.62 0.19
CA LYS A 160 4.86 9.21 -0.72
C LYS A 160 6.11 8.90 0.10
N PRO A 161 6.65 7.67 0.06
CA PRO A 161 7.80 7.28 0.90
C PRO A 161 9.11 7.99 0.56
N ASN A 162 9.20 8.66 -0.59
CA ASN A 162 10.42 9.29 -1.09
C ASN A 162 11.59 8.29 -1.16
N ALA A 163 12.73 8.55 -0.54
CA ALA A 163 13.87 7.63 -0.52
C ALA A 163 13.60 6.30 0.22
N ARG A 164 12.43 6.12 0.84
CA ARG A 164 12.03 4.89 1.54
C ARG A 164 11.13 3.96 0.71
N TRP A 165 10.98 4.19 -0.60
CA TRP A 165 10.23 3.29 -1.48
C TRP A 165 10.74 1.84 -1.38
N GLY A 166 12.06 1.63 -1.46
CA GLY A 166 12.66 0.31 -1.33
C GLY A 166 12.31 -0.40 -0.01
N GLU A 167 12.42 0.32 1.12
CA GLU A 167 12.01 -0.18 2.44
C GLU A 167 10.52 -0.58 2.48
N ALA A 168 9.65 0.21 1.84
CA ALA A 168 8.23 -0.09 1.80
C ALA A 168 7.94 -1.38 1.01
N TYR A 169 8.58 -1.59 -0.14
CA TYR A 169 8.47 -2.83 -0.91
C TYR A 169 9.02 -4.03 -0.14
N GLU A 170 10.17 -3.89 0.52
CA GLU A 170 10.78 -4.95 1.33
C GLU A 170 9.85 -5.43 2.44
N LYS A 171 9.28 -4.51 3.22
CA LYS A 171 8.35 -4.84 4.30
C LYS A 171 7.08 -5.55 3.81
N LEU A 172 6.54 -5.16 2.65
CA LEU A 172 5.40 -5.87 2.04
C LEU A 172 5.81 -7.26 1.56
N ALA A 173 6.97 -7.39 0.92
CA ALA A 173 7.48 -8.68 0.47
C ALA A 173 7.78 -9.64 1.64
N ASP A 174 8.22 -9.13 2.80
CA ASP A 174 8.38 -9.92 4.02
C ASP A 174 7.06 -10.51 4.55
N ILE A 175 5.95 -9.77 4.36
CA ILE A 175 4.62 -10.23 4.73
C ILE A 175 4.09 -11.25 3.72
N LEU A 176 4.24 -10.96 2.43
CA LEU A 176 3.64 -11.75 1.34
C LEU A 176 4.44 -13.01 1.02
N TYR A 177 5.77 -12.93 1.11
CA TYR A 177 6.72 -13.96 0.66
C TYR A 177 7.80 -14.24 1.73
N PRO A 178 7.45 -14.66 2.95
CA PRO A 178 8.38 -14.78 4.07
C PRO A 178 9.52 -15.79 3.82
N ASP A 179 9.28 -16.80 2.98
CA ASP A 179 10.23 -17.90 2.70
C ASP A 179 11.11 -17.63 1.46
N ALA A 180 10.98 -16.46 0.81
CA ALA A 180 11.70 -16.12 -0.42
C ALA A 180 12.97 -15.29 -0.17
N GLY A 181 13.48 -15.24 1.07
CA GLY A 181 14.67 -14.48 1.47
C GLY A 181 15.96 -15.29 1.46
#